data_cbd1b44e83c37a6913a63e732928bfcd
#
_entry.id   cbd1b44e83c37a6913a63e732928bfcd
#
_cell.length_a   1.000
_cell.length_b   1.000
_cell.length_c   1.000
_cell.angle_alpha   90.00
_cell.angle_beta   90.00
_cell.angle_gamma   90.00
#
_symmetry.space_group_name_H-M   'P 1'
#
loop_
_entity.id
_entity.type
_entity.pdbx_description
1 polymer ?
#
loop_
_entity_poly.entity_id
_entity_poly.type
_entity_poly.pdbx_seq_one_letter_code
_entity_poly.pdbx_strand_id
1 'polypeptide(L)'
;MIVVNPVQIDYKKLAEVAKRSRGKINRLYLHWTAGHYDDVYDDYHINIGAGGELYLTCEDFTELKAHTWRRNTGSIGIAMCCAAGATAIRGSETDFGKEPPTQQQIEAMAKTVAVLTYVLGLEIKLLTVTTHCEAALFDGYGPHSGDPDTSWDLWYLPDRPLYGGLVPGGNVIRGKALWYRQFIGRRDYVLTQAAK
;
A
#
# COMPACT_ATOMS: atom_id res chain seq x y z
N MET A 1 -7.75 -13.60 -5.83
CA MET A 1 -7.38 -15.03 -5.61
C MET A 1 -6.05 -15.09 -4.88
N ILE A 2 -5.87 -16.02 -3.92
CA ILE A 2 -4.57 -16.20 -3.22
C ILE A 2 -3.55 -16.82 -4.19
N VAL A 3 -2.36 -16.22 -4.24
CA VAL A 3 -1.26 -16.64 -5.13
C VAL A 3 -0.44 -17.72 -4.44
N VAL A 4 -0.29 -18.85 -5.11
CA VAL A 4 0.57 -19.96 -4.62
C VAL A 4 2.01 -19.68 -5.09
N ASN A 5 2.98 -19.73 -4.15
CA ASN A 5 4.40 -19.43 -4.41
C ASN A 5 4.61 -18.02 -5.01
N PRO A 6 4.24 -16.95 -4.30
CA PRO A 6 4.40 -15.59 -4.80
C PRO A 6 5.87 -15.24 -5.01
N VAL A 7 6.13 -14.42 -6.04
CA VAL A 7 7.50 -13.99 -6.37
C VAL A 7 7.92 -12.85 -5.45
N GLN A 8 8.84 -13.12 -4.54
CA GLN A 8 9.45 -12.08 -3.70
C GLN A 8 10.47 -11.27 -4.52
N ILE A 9 10.43 -9.94 -4.34
CA ILE A 9 11.34 -9.01 -5.02
C ILE A 9 12.00 -8.05 -4.03
N ASP A 10 13.10 -7.44 -4.47
CA ASP A 10 13.73 -6.31 -3.79
C ASP A 10 13.33 -4.95 -4.42
N TYR A 11 13.75 -3.85 -3.80
CA TYR A 11 13.49 -2.50 -4.32
C TYR A 11 14.20 -2.19 -5.64
N LYS A 12 15.30 -2.90 -5.97
CA LYS A 12 15.97 -2.78 -7.25
C LYS A 12 15.07 -3.35 -8.36
N LYS A 13 14.56 -4.55 -8.16
CA LYS A 13 13.61 -5.19 -9.07
C LYS A 13 12.32 -4.38 -9.21
N LEU A 14 11.78 -3.86 -8.10
CA LEU A 14 10.63 -2.95 -8.12
C LEU A 14 10.87 -1.73 -9.02
N ALA A 15 12.03 -1.08 -8.89
CA ALA A 15 12.39 0.07 -9.72
C ALA A 15 12.56 -0.29 -11.21
N GLU A 16 13.09 -1.48 -11.52
CA GLU A 16 13.21 -1.98 -12.90
C GLU A 16 11.86 -2.18 -13.56
N VAL A 17 10.89 -2.80 -12.86
CA VAL A 17 9.52 -2.99 -13.37
C VAL A 17 8.84 -1.62 -13.54
N ALA A 18 8.95 -0.74 -12.56
CA ALA A 18 8.35 0.60 -12.61
C ALA A 18 8.84 1.44 -13.81
N LYS A 19 10.12 1.34 -14.17
CA LYS A 19 10.69 2.06 -15.32
C LYS A 19 9.97 1.74 -16.64
N ARG A 20 9.54 0.48 -16.83
CA ARG A 20 8.82 0.04 -18.05
C ARG A 20 7.44 0.67 -18.17
N SER A 21 6.83 1.01 -17.02
CA SER A 21 5.48 1.57 -16.93
C SER A 21 5.46 3.11 -16.82
N ARG A 22 6.64 3.76 -16.90
CA ARG A 22 6.74 5.23 -16.80
C ARG A 22 5.93 5.92 -17.90
N GLY A 23 5.17 6.95 -17.52
CA GLY A 23 4.28 7.69 -18.41
C GLY A 23 2.92 7.02 -18.67
N LYS A 24 2.74 5.77 -18.24
CA LYS A 24 1.47 5.03 -18.34
C LYS A 24 0.72 4.98 -17.01
N ILE A 25 1.45 5.07 -15.90
CA ILE A 25 0.90 5.07 -14.52
C ILE A 25 0.86 6.50 -14.00
N ASN A 26 -0.25 6.87 -13.38
CA ASN A 26 -0.45 8.21 -12.82
C ASN A 26 -0.93 8.21 -11.36
N ARG A 27 -1.25 7.06 -10.78
CA ARG A 27 -1.77 6.92 -9.41
C ARG A 27 -1.28 5.65 -8.73
N LEU A 28 -1.19 5.71 -7.40
CA LEU A 28 -0.99 4.56 -6.52
C LEU A 28 -2.19 4.47 -5.58
N TYR A 29 -2.79 3.30 -5.45
CA TYR A 29 -3.82 3.00 -4.46
C TYR A 29 -3.28 2.07 -3.40
N LEU A 30 -3.50 2.44 -2.14
CA LEU A 30 -2.94 1.75 -0.98
C LEU A 30 -4.06 1.01 -0.25
N HIS A 31 -3.77 -0.23 0.13
CA HIS A 31 -4.72 -1.16 0.71
C HIS A 31 -4.11 -1.94 1.88
N TRP A 32 -4.96 -2.61 2.62
CA TRP A 32 -4.65 -3.89 3.25
C TRP A 32 -5.54 -4.98 2.65
N THR A 33 -5.14 -6.25 2.79
CA THR A 33 -5.86 -7.35 2.15
C THR A 33 -7.12 -7.78 2.90
N ALA A 34 -7.27 -7.39 4.17
CA ALA A 34 -8.20 -7.98 5.13
C ALA A 34 -8.08 -9.52 5.24
N GLY A 35 -6.94 -10.07 4.82
CA GLY A 35 -6.53 -11.45 4.88
C GLY A 35 -5.45 -11.69 5.93
N HIS A 36 -4.89 -12.91 5.93
CA HIS A 36 -3.79 -13.28 6.80
C HIS A 36 -2.44 -12.73 6.34
N TYR A 37 -1.45 -12.73 7.24
CA TYR A 37 -0.10 -12.21 6.93
C TYR A 37 0.59 -12.92 5.77
N ASP A 38 0.27 -14.20 5.54
CA ASP A 38 0.84 -15.02 4.48
C ASP A 38 0.01 -15.04 3.20
N ASP A 39 -1.15 -14.37 3.19
CA ASP A 39 -2.06 -14.33 2.05
C ASP A 39 -1.66 -13.24 1.05
N VAL A 40 -1.04 -13.64 -0.04
CA VAL A 40 -0.75 -12.77 -1.20
C VAL A 40 -1.89 -12.86 -2.21
N TYR A 41 -2.48 -11.72 -2.58
CA TYR A 41 -3.64 -11.68 -3.48
C TYR A 41 -3.28 -11.14 -4.87
N ASP A 42 -3.83 -11.79 -5.90
CA ASP A 42 -3.66 -11.38 -7.30
C ASP A 42 -4.41 -10.09 -7.68
N ASP A 43 -5.26 -9.61 -6.81
CA ASP A 43 -6.02 -8.37 -7.01
C ASP A 43 -5.16 -7.11 -6.93
N TYR A 44 -3.96 -7.21 -6.36
CA TYR A 44 -3.00 -6.12 -6.22
C TYR A 44 -1.75 -6.40 -7.03
N HIS A 45 -1.04 -5.36 -7.48
CA HIS A 45 0.24 -5.49 -8.19
C HIS A 45 1.38 -5.84 -7.24
N ILE A 46 1.32 -5.31 -6.02
CA ILE A 46 2.33 -5.51 -4.98
C ILE A 46 1.62 -5.85 -3.68
N ASN A 47 2.04 -6.94 -3.06
CA ASN A 47 1.64 -7.32 -1.71
C ASN A 47 2.84 -7.20 -0.77
N ILE A 48 2.61 -6.82 0.47
CA ILE A 48 3.64 -6.60 1.49
C ILE A 48 3.38 -7.55 2.66
N GLY A 49 4.27 -8.52 2.85
CA GLY A 49 4.22 -9.49 3.94
C GLY A 49 4.49 -8.85 5.31
N ALA A 50 4.24 -9.59 6.40
CA ALA A 50 4.33 -9.10 7.77
C ALA A 50 5.70 -8.55 8.15
N GLY A 51 6.79 -9.10 7.61
CA GLY A 51 8.17 -8.64 7.82
C GLY A 51 8.59 -7.51 6.87
N GLY A 52 7.69 -7.07 5.98
CA GLY A 52 7.98 -6.03 4.98
C GLY A 52 8.49 -6.57 3.64
N GLU A 53 8.38 -7.87 3.40
CA GLU A 53 8.71 -8.52 2.13
C GLU A 53 7.80 -7.99 1.02
N LEU A 54 8.35 -7.78 -0.17
CA LEU A 54 7.58 -7.37 -1.33
C LEU A 54 7.31 -8.57 -2.24
N TYR A 55 6.06 -8.81 -2.56
CA TYR A 55 5.62 -9.83 -3.50
C TYR A 55 4.98 -9.18 -4.72
N LEU A 56 5.51 -9.52 -5.91
CA LEU A 56 5.01 -9.01 -7.18
C LEU A 56 4.08 -10.04 -7.80
N THR A 57 2.90 -9.60 -8.25
CA THR A 57 1.85 -10.44 -8.84
C THR A 57 1.56 -10.08 -10.30
N CYS A 58 2.43 -9.32 -10.94
CA CYS A 58 2.30 -8.89 -12.33
C CYS A 58 3.67 -8.88 -13.02
N GLU A 59 3.68 -8.95 -14.34
CA GLU A 59 4.90 -8.78 -15.13
C GLU A 59 5.18 -7.30 -15.42
N ASP A 60 4.11 -6.49 -15.54
CA ASP A 60 4.17 -5.06 -15.82
C ASP A 60 3.07 -4.33 -15.05
N PHE A 61 3.34 -3.12 -14.55
CA PHE A 61 2.35 -2.35 -13.80
C PHE A 61 1.21 -1.76 -14.64
N THR A 62 1.21 -1.99 -15.95
CA THR A 62 0.07 -1.66 -16.81
C THR A 62 -0.98 -2.76 -16.88
N GLU A 63 -0.73 -3.93 -16.26
CA GLU A 63 -1.76 -4.95 -16.10
C GLU A 63 -2.92 -4.39 -15.29
N LEU A 64 -4.15 -4.73 -15.68
CA LEU A 64 -5.34 -4.29 -14.99
C LEU A 64 -5.63 -5.24 -13.81
N LYS A 65 -5.52 -4.72 -12.58
CA LYS A 65 -5.86 -5.43 -11.34
C LYS A 65 -7.11 -4.82 -10.70
N ALA A 66 -7.94 -5.64 -10.05
CA ALA A 66 -9.26 -5.23 -9.54
C ALA A 66 -9.19 -4.78 -8.06
N HIS A 67 -8.47 -3.70 -7.76
CA HIS A 67 -8.22 -3.25 -6.39
C HIS A 67 -9.04 -2.03 -5.94
N THR A 68 -9.48 -1.17 -6.85
CA THR A 68 -10.23 0.06 -6.50
C THR A 68 -11.32 0.32 -7.52
N TRP A 69 -12.56 0.35 -7.08
CA TRP A 69 -13.72 0.51 -7.96
C TRP A 69 -13.60 1.73 -8.88
N ARG A 70 -13.76 1.53 -10.20
CA ARG A 70 -13.66 2.53 -11.28
C ARG A 70 -12.32 3.27 -11.38
N ARG A 71 -11.26 2.84 -10.66
CA ARG A 71 -9.99 3.58 -10.58
C ARG A 71 -8.76 2.74 -10.94
N ASN A 72 -8.96 1.54 -11.49
CA ASN A 72 -7.88 0.59 -11.75
C ASN A 72 -6.98 0.96 -12.93
N THR A 73 -7.54 1.64 -13.96
CA THR A 73 -6.78 2.00 -15.16
C THR A 73 -5.68 3.02 -14.87
N GLY A 74 -4.45 2.73 -15.28
CA GLY A 74 -3.30 3.61 -15.09
C GLY A 74 -2.88 3.79 -13.63
N SER A 75 -3.19 2.80 -12.79
CA SER A 75 -2.86 2.81 -11.37
C SER A 75 -2.14 1.54 -10.92
N ILE A 76 -1.43 1.63 -9.80
CA ILE A 76 -0.82 0.48 -9.12
C ILE A 76 -1.52 0.29 -7.77
N GLY A 77 -2.09 -0.89 -7.54
CA GLY A 77 -2.59 -1.30 -6.23
C GLY A 77 -1.48 -1.93 -5.41
N ILE A 78 -1.30 -1.46 -4.17
CA ILE A 78 -0.31 -1.93 -3.20
C ILE A 78 -1.05 -2.31 -1.93
N ALA A 79 -0.91 -3.54 -1.45
CA ALA A 79 -1.62 -4.01 -0.26
C ALA A 79 -0.65 -4.54 0.81
N MET A 80 -0.93 -4.26 2.07
CA MET A 80 -0.33 -4.98 3.19
C MET A 80 -1.13 -6.26 3.45
N CYS A 81 -0.48 -7.41 3.51
CA CYS A 81 -1.11 -8.68 3.90
C CYS A 81 -1.36 -8.66 5.40
N CYS A 82 -2.56 -8.28 5.82
CA CYS A 82 -2.92 -8.12 7.22
C CYS A 82 -4.42 -7.84 7.39
N ALA A 83 -4.83 -7.63 8.64
CA ALA A 83 -6.16 -7.22 9.05
C ALA A 83 -7.25 -8.28 8.85
N ALA A 84 -6.89 -9.58 8.93
CA ALA A 84 -7.86 -10.67 8.92
C ALA A 84 -8.89 -10.50 10.04
N GLY A 85 -10.17 -10.42 9.68
CA GLY A 85 -11.27 -10.21 10.61
C GLY A 85 -11.34 -8.81 11.23
N ALA A 86 -10.65 -7.84 10.66
CA ALA A 86 -10.73 -6.45 11.12
C ALA A 86 -12.13 -5.87 10.96
N THR A 87 -12.50 -4.95 11.86
CA THR A 87 -13.79 -4.25 11.86
C THR A 87 -13.61 -2.77 12.14
N ALA A 88 -14.44 -1.93 11.53
CA ALA A 88 -14.51 -0.50 11.84
C ALA A 88 -15.96 -0.07 11.97
N ILE A 89 -16.38 0.20 13.19
CA ILE A 89 -17.72 0.73 13.48
C ILE A 89 -17.71 2.24 13.23
N ARG A 90 -16.67 2.91 13.76
CA ARG A 90 -16.36 4.32 13.52
C ARG A 90 -14.84 4.43 13.42
N GLY A 91 -14.32 5.39 12.67
CA GLY A 91 -12.89 5.47 12.39
C GLY A 91 -11.98 5.39 13.62
N SER A 92 -12.38 6.00 14.74
CA SER A 92 -11.67 5.94 16.02
C SER A 92 -11.84 4.60 16.78
N GLU A 93 -12.66 3.69 16.28
CA GLU A 93 -12.96 2.39 16.90
C GLU A 93 -12.58 1.25 15.95
N THR A 94 -11.45 1.36 15.27
CA THR A 94 -10.92 0.31 14.40
C THR A 94 -10.34 -0.82 15.23
N ASP A 95 -10.87 -2.02 15.07
CA ASP A 95 -10.25 -3.27 15.49
C ASP A 95 -9.56 -3.89 14.28
N PHE A 96 -8.25 -4.04 14.35
CA PHE A 96 -7.44 -4.63 13.27
C PHE A 96 -7.46 -6.15 13.24
N GLY A 97 -8.24 -6.79 14.11
CA GLY A 97 -8.29 -8.24 14.23
C GLY A 97 -7.03 -8.83 14.86
N LYS A 98 -6.76 -10.11 14.57
CA LYS A 98 -5.61 -10.82 15.16
C LYS A 98 -4.27 -10.52 14.50
N GLU A 99 -4.30 -10.00 13.30
CA GLU A 99 -3.13 -9.72 12.46
C GLU A 99 -3.11 -8.26 12.04
N PRO A 100 -2.86 -7.32 12.97
CA PRO A 100 -2.84 -5.90 12.68
C PRO A 100 -1.68 -5.51 11.74
N PRO A 101 -1.77 -4.36 11.04
CA PRO A 101 -0.64 -3.85 10.27
C PRO A 101 0.63 -3.74 11.14
N THR A 102 1.72 -4.39 10.70
CA THR A 102 3.01 -4.32 11.40
C THR A 102 3.76 -3.03 11.08
N GLN A 103 4.71 -2.65 11.93
CA GLN A 103 5.58 -1.51 11.64
C GLN A 103 6.44 -1.77 10.40
N GLN A 104 6.88 -3.02 10.18
CA GLN A 104 7.64 -3.43 9.01
C GLN A 104 6.82 -3.24 7.73
N GLN A 105 5.54 -3.59 7.73
CA GLN A 105 4.64 -3.38 6.61
C GLN A 105 4.43 -1.89 6.32
N ILE A 106 4.20 -1.08 7.35
CA ILE A 106 4.01 0.37 7.21
C ILE A 106 5.26 1.04 6.62
N GLU A 107 6.45 0.67 7.11
CA GLU A 107 7.72 1.17 6.58
C GLU A 107 7.97 0.71 5.15
N ALA A 108 7.71 -0.58 4.85
CA ALA A 108 7.87 -1.14 3.51
C ALA A 108 6.91 -0.48 2.50
N MET A 109 5.65 -0.25 2.89
CA MET A 109 4.69 0.47 2.05
C MET A 109 5.16 1.89 1.74
N ALA A 110 5.62 2.62 2.74
CA ALA A 110 6.14 3.98 2.56
C ALA A 110 7.38 4.01 1.65
N LYS A 111 8.32 3.07 1.81
CA LYS A 111 9.49 2.91 0.92
C LYS A 111 9.05 2.56 -0.50
N THR A 112 8.10 1.65 -0.66
CA THR A 112 7.53 1.25 -1.96
C THR A 112 6.93 2.46 -2.68
N VAL A 113 6.11 3.25 -1.99
CA VAL A 113 5.54 4.50 -2.52
C VAL A 113 6.65 5.48 -2.93
N ALA A 114 7.68 5.66 -2.10
CA ALA A 114 8.80 6.55 -2.40
C ALA A 114 9.55 6.12 -3.67
N VAL A 115 9.87 4.83 -3.81
CA VAL A 115 10.56 4.26 -4.98
C VAL A 115 9.70 4.42 -6.24
N LEU A 116 8.43 3.99 -6.18
CA LEU A 116 7.53 4.06 -7.33
C LEU A 116 7.33 5.50 -7.80
N THR A 117 7.01 6.41 -6.88
CA THR A 117 6.78 7.82 -7.25
C THR A 117 8.03 8.49 -7.80
N TYR A 118 9.23 8.15 -7.30
CA TYR A 118 10.49 8.63 -7.85
C TYR A 118 10.71 8.14 -9.28
N VAL A 119 10.61 6.84 -9.51
CA VAL A 119 10.87 6.20 -10.81
C VAL A 119 9.84 6.62 -11.86
N LEU A 120 8.56 6.69 -11.48
CA LEU A 120 7.45 7.06 -12.35
C LEU A 120 7.38 8.59 -12.61
N GLY A 121 8.09 9.40 -11.83
CA GLY A 121 8.02 10.86 -11.91
C GLY A 121 6.73 11.45 -11.32
N LEU A 122 6.15 10.78 -10.33
CA LEU A 122 4.92 11.21 -9.66
C LEU A 122 5.22 12.04 -8.40
N GLU A 123 4.34 12.99 -8.08
CA GLU A 123 4.37 13.68 -6.79
C GLU A 123 3.72 12.82 -5.71
N ILE A 124 4.20 12.93 -4.46
CA ILE A 124 3.54 12.31 -3.30
C ILE A 124 2.52 13.30 -2.75
N LYS A 125 1.27 13.15 -3.16
CA LYS A 125 0.14 13.96 -2.71
C LYS A 125 -1.15 13.12 -2.69
N LEU A 126 -2.19 13.62 -2.05
CA LEU A 126 -3.44 12.90 -1.84
C LEU A 126 -4.04 12.29 -3.12
N LEU A 127 -4.08 13.05 -4.22
CA LEU A 127 -4.67 12.60 -5.49
C LEU A 127 -3.79 11.64 -6.31
N THR A 128 -2.55 11.45 -5.92
CA THR A 128 -1.59 10.59 -6.62
C THR A 128 -1.27 9.34 -5.81
N VAL A 129 -1.23 9.46 -4.49
CA VAL A 129 -1.02 8.37 -3.53
C VAL A 129 -2.22 8.38 -2.57
N THR A 130 -3.20 7.57 -2.88
CA THR A 130 -4.52 7.57 -2.26
C THR A 130 -4.75 6.25 -1.56
N THR A 131 -5.27 6.22 -0.34
CA THR A 131 -5.77 4.96 0.25
C THR A 131 -7.11 4.57 -0.38
N HIS A 132 -7.47 3.30 -0.32
CA HIS A 132 -8.77 2.87 -0.81
C HIS A 132 -9.91 3.58 -0.05
N CYS A 133 -9.79 3.75 1.26
CA CYS A 133 -10.74 4.52 2.05
C CYS A 133 -10.89 5.96 1.53
N GLU A 134 -9.79 6.67 1.24
CA GLU A 134 -9.84 8.02 0.69
C GLU A 134 -10.51 8.04 -0.70
N ALA A 135 -10.21 7.05 -1.56
CA ALA A 135 -10.85 6.90 -2.86
C ALA A 135 -12.36 6.65 -2.72
N ALA A 136 -12.74 5.78 -1.81
CA ALA A 136 -14.12 5.45 -1.51
C ALA A 136 -14.90 6.66 -0.97
N LEU A 137 -14.28 7.48 -0.12
CA LEU A 137 -14.88 8.74 0.36
C LEU A 137 -15.11 9.73 -0.78
N PHE A 138 -14.17 9.86 -1.74
CA PHE A 138 -14.34 10.72 -2.92
C PHE A 138 -15.48 10.26 -3.83
N ASP A 139 -15.72 8.96 -3.91
CA ASP A 139 -16.70 8.35 -4.82
C ASP A 139 -18.04 8.04 -4.12
N GLY A 140 -18.16 8.34 -2.82
CA GLY A 140 -19.41 8.25 -2.06
C GLY A 140 -19.81 6.84 -1.62
N TYR A 141 -18.88 5.85 -1.66
CA TYR A 141 -19.11 4.49 -1.15
C TYR A 141 -18.22 4.14 0.07
N GLY A 142 -17.49 5.11 0.60
CA GLY A 142 -16.59 4.95 1.73
C GLY A 142 -17.30 4.94 3.08
N PRO A 143 -16.54 5.02 4.17
CA PRO A 143 -17.07 5.17 5.51
C PRO A 143 -18.15 6.26 5.59
N HIS A 144 -19.20 6.01 6.34
CA HIS A 144 -20.43 6.84 6.45
C HIS A 144 -21.39 6.80 5.26
N SER A 145 -21.15 6.00 4.23
CA SER A 145 -22.12 5.81 3.14
C SER A 145 -23.35 5.00 3.54
N GLY A 146 -23.27 4.28 4.67
CA GLY A 146 -24.30 3.34 5.11
C GLY A 146 -24.13 1.92 4.56
N ASP A 147 -23.14 1.69 3.70
CA ASP A 147 -22.78 0.36 3.21
C ASP A 147 -21.89 -0.36 4.24
N PRO A 148 -22.30 -1.54 4.76
CA PRO A 148 -21.48 -2.29 5.73
C PRO A 148 -20.19 -2.86 5.13
N ASP A 149 -20.14 -3.06 3.83
CA ASP A 149 -18.98 -3.59 3.10
C ASP A 149 -18.09 -2.47 2.54
N THR A 150 -18.18 -1.27 3.13
CA THR A 150 -17.42 -0.13 2.65
C THR A 150 -15.92 -0.35 2.73
N SER A 151 -15.25 0.14 1.72
CA SER A 151 -13.79 0.15 1.68
C SER A 151 -13.24 1.18 2.65
N TRP A 152 -12.79 0.73 3.80
CA TRP A 152 -12.23 1.56 4.87
C TRP A 152 -10.77 1.24 5.18
N ASP A 153 -10.17 0.39 4.36
CA ASP A 153 -8.76 -0.01 4.45
C ASP A 153 -7.84 1.22 4.42
N LEU A 154 -6.90 1.21 5.35
CA LEU A 154 -5.99 2.33 5.63
C LEU A 154 -6.68 3.66 6.04
N TRP A 155 -7.93 3.62 6.48
CA TRP A 155 -8.54 4.79 7.12
C TRP A 155 -7.73 5.24 8.31
N TYR A 156 -7.45 4.30 9.22
CA TYR A 156 -6.54 4.49 10.34
C TYR A 156 -5.44 3.43 10.33
N LEU A 157 -4.32 3.75 10.93
CA LEU A 157 -3.23 2.84 11.28
C LEU A 157 -2.99 2.95 12.78
N PRO A 158 -2.48 1.88 13.43
CA PRO A 158 -2.05 1.99 14.81
C PRO A 158 -0.93 3.03 14.91
N ASP A 159 -1.11 4.02 15.79
CA ASP A 159 -0.02 4.87 16.22
C ASP A 159 0.90 4.00 17.06
N ARG A 160 2.16 4.10 16.85
CA ARG A 160 3.24 3.38 17.55
C ARG A 160 2.76 2.36 18.60
N PRO A 161 3.24 1.11 18.61
CA PRO A 161 2.74 0.02 19.47
C PRO A 161 2.64 0.35 20.97
N LEU A 162 3.35 1.40 21.41
CA LEU A 162 3.47 1.80 22.83
C LEU A 162 2.37 2.78 23.30
N TYR A 163 1.61 3.42 22.40
CA TYR A 163 0.68 4.47 22.79
C TYR A 163 -0.80 4.15 22.51
N GLY A 164 -1.08 3.07 21.79
CA GLY A 164 -2.45 2.58 21.56
C GLY A 164 -3.38 3.54 20.79
N GLY A 165 -2.82 4.59 20.21
CA GLY A 165 -3.59 5.55 19.41
C GLY A 165 -3.81 5.10 17.97
N LEU A 166 -4.70 5.81 17.27
CA LEU A 166 -4.96 5.66 15.85
C LEU A 166 -4.59 6.94 15.11
N VAL A 167 -4.02 6.80 13.93
CA VAL A 167 -3.62 7.93 13.07
C VAL A 167 -4.14 7.72 11.64
N PRO A 168 -4.51 8.79 10.91
CA PRO A 168 -4.97 8.66 9.52
C PRO A 168 -3.92 7.99 8.64
N GLY A 169 -4.25 6.81 8.11
CA GLY A 169 -3.29 5.93 7.45
C GLY A 169 -2.62 6.54 6.22
N GLY A 170 -3.39 7.19 5.36
CA GLY A 170 -2.85 7.86 4.18
C GLY A 170 -1.83 8.94 4.51
N ASN A 171 -2.07 9.73 5.55
CA ASN A 171 -1.13 10.79 5.98
C ASN A 171 0.17 10.20 6.52
N VAL A 172 0.10 9.11 7.29
CA VAL A 172 1.28 8.41 7.80
C VAL A 172 2.15 7.91 6.66
N ILE A 173 1.55 7.17 5.70
CA ILE A 173 2.29 6.60 4.58
C ILE A 173 2.89 7.70 3.70
N ARG A 174 2.13 8.72 3.31
CA ARG A 174 2.64 9.83 2.49
C ARG A 174 3.75 10.59 3.21
N GLY A 175 3.62 10.87 4.51
CA GLY A 175 4.65 11.55 5.29
C GLY A 175 5.96 10.76 5.35
N LYS A 176 5.89 9.46 5.64
CA LYS A 176 7.06 8.57 5.63
C LYS A 176 7.65 8.43 4.22
N ALA A 177 6.82 8.32 3.19
CA ALA A 177 7.29 8.22 1.80
C ALA A 177 8.02 9.49 1.35
N LEU A 178 7.55 10.68 1.72
CA LEU A 178 8.26 11.95 1.49
C LEU A 178 9.63 11.95 2.17
N TRP A 179 9.72 11.43 3.39
CA TRP A 179 11.01 11.30 4.10
C TRP A 179 11.95 10.34 3.36
N TYR A 180 11.50 9.13 3.00
CA TYR A 180 12.32 8.17 2.25
C TYR A 180 12.78 8.71 0.90
N ARG A 181 11.91 9.45 0.20
CA ARG A 181 12.21 9.99 -1.14
C ARG A 181 13.42 10.94 -1.16
N GLN A 182 13.71 11.63 -0.05
CA GLN A 182 14.88 12.52 0.06
C GLN A 182 16.21 11.78 -0.08
N PHE A 183 16.23 10.48 0.17
CA PHE A 183 17.42 9.65 0.12
C PHE A 183 17.54 8.84 -1.18
N ILE A 184 16.43 8.69 -1.94
CA ILE A 184 16.44 7.99 -3.21
C ILE A 184 17.24 8.79 -4.23
N GLY A 185 18.27 8.16 -4.85
CA GLY A 185 19.18 8.82 -5.80
C GLY A 185 20.51 9.30 -5.20
N ARG A 186 20.67 9.29 -3.88
CA ARG A 186 21.99 9.35 -3.27
C ARG A 186 22.66 7.98 -3.45
N ARG A 187 23.90 7.97 -3.97
CA ARG A 187 24.58 6.75 -4.50
C ARG A 187 24.55 5.51 -3.61
N ASP A 188 24.32 5.64 -2.30
CA ASP A 188 24.48 4.55 -1.33
C ASP A 188 23.16 4.06 -0.67
N TYR A 189 22.02 4.69 -0.93
CA TYR A 189 20.84 4.43 -0.10
C TYR A 189 19.89 3.36 -0.64
N VAL A 190 19.73 3.24 -1.95
CA VAL A 190 18.74 2.32 -2.55
C VAL A 190 19.25 0.88 -2.67
N LEU A 191 20.56 0.69 -2.65
CA LEU A 191 21.18 -0.62 -2.93
C LEU A 191 21.68 -1.36 -1.69
N THR A 192 21.80 -0.70 -0.54
CA THR A 192 22.47 -1.29 0.64
C THR A 192 21.55 -1.65 1.80
N GLN A 193 20.29 -1.25 1.79
CA GLN A 193 19.33 -1.59 2.86
C GLN A 193 18.41 -2.78 2.56
N ALA A 194 18.65 -3.51 1.49
CA ALA A 194 17.95 -4.77 1.20
C ALA A 194 18.62 -6.00 1.89
N ALA A 195 19.59 -5.78 2.78
CA ALA A 195 20.39 -6.85 3.39
C ALA A 195 20.54 -6.73 4.92
N LYS A 196 19.58 -6.12 5.61
CA LYS A 196 19.52 -6.22 7.07
C LYS A 196 18.09 -6.31 7.54
#